data_1aa735b650c10c2e6a8c2a2eb324d923
#
_entry.id   1aa735b650c10c2e6a8c2a2eb324d923
#
_cell.length_a   1.000
_cell.length_b   1.000
_cell.length_c   1.000
_cell.angle_alpha   90.00
_cell.angle_beta   90.00
_cell.angle_gamma   90.00
#
_symmetry.space_group_name_H-M   'P 1'
#
loop_
_entity.id
_entity.type
_entity.pdbx_description
1 polymer ?
#
loop_
_entity_poly.entity_id
_entity_poly.type
_entity_poly.pdbx_seq_one_letter_code
_entity_poly.pdbx_strand_id
1 'polypeptide(L)'
;MHRSPVSANRKIDDTSFDDGDEGAKAQKLELEPPAWASKLLLSMERMEANQQTTNSKLDEIGGRVTELEVRVEAGAQGQMRLEDEVALLKLENAALRGTVKGLRVDLDKQTDSDLRDHIVFYGVPGNEKTWEETAQRLAKWLGENIPGKTVEKYDDNIWRAHRGPLNPEKNGPRPIFCKMNYRYAEHIKDKLKFGKLNTGVTFREQYCPNTQARVNEALVYRKDWKARNGGGLLHI
;
A
#
# COMPACT_ATOMS: atom_id res chain seq x y z
N MET A 1 42.58 4.25 -23.26
CA MET A 1 44.02 4.12 -23.60
C MET A 1 44.48 2.74 -23.15
N HIS A 2 44.48 1.82 -24.11
CA HIS A 2 44.94 0.44 -23.90
C HIS A 2 46.43 0.34 -24.19
N ARG A 3 47.22 -0.17 -23.28
CA ARG A 3 48.59 -0.64 -23.56
C ARG A 3 48.65 -2.14 -23.30
N SER A 4 48.85 -2.89 -24.36
CA SER A 4 49.18 -4.30 -24.34
C SER A 4 50.67 -4.48 -24.05
N PRO A 5 51.11 -5.52 -23.29
CA PRO A 5 52.51 -5.87 -23.18
C PRO A 5 52.94 -6.80 -24.33
N VAL A 6 54.06 -6.44 -24.89
CA VAL A 6 54.79 -7.13 -25.97
C VAL A 6 55.44 -8.40 -25.41
N SER A 7 55.14 -9.53 -26.04
CA SER A 7 55.80 -10.83 -25.81
C SER A 7 57.11 -10.88 -26.60
N ALA A 8 58.24 -10.98 -25.91
CA ALA A 8 59.54 -11.21 -26.51
C ALA A 8 59.86 -12.72 -26.53
N ASN A 9 59.73 -13.30 -27.72
CA ASN A 9 60.20 -14.64 -28.01
C ASN A 9 61.76 -14.60 -28.21
N ARG A 10 62.55 -15.26 -27.32
CA ARG A 10 63.91 -15.54 -27.54
C ARG A 10 64.02 -16.97 -28.06
N LYS A 11 64.47 -17.13 -29.31
CA LYS A 11 64.99 -18.38 -29.87
C LYS A 11 66.34 -18.60 -29.26
N ILE A 12 66.56 -19.77 -28.72
CA ILE A 12 67.87 -20.27 -28.34
C ILE A 12 68.27 -21.27 -29.44
N ASP A 13 69.43 -20.99 -30.10
CA ASP A 13 69.99 -21.79 -31.15
C ASP A 13 70.58 -23.07 -30.60
N ASP A 14 70.25 -24.18 -31.30
CA ASP A 14 70.83 -25.46 -31.15
C ASP A 14 72.26 -25.41 -31.71
N THR A 15 73.26 -25.59 -30.86
CA THR A 15 74.59 -25.99 -31.28
C THR A 15 74.80 -27.45 -30.90
N SER A 16 74.73 -28.26 -31.92
CA SER A 16 75.18 -29.64 -31.91
C SER A 16 76.67 -29.71 -31.59
N PHE A 17 77.04 -30.44 -30.56
CA PHE A 17 78.37 -30.97 -30.36
C PHE A 17 78.31 -32.50 -30.50
N ASP A 18 78.88 -32.93 -31.58
CA ASP A 18 79.28 -34.32 -31.85
C ASP A 18 80.70 -34.50 -31.25
N ASP A 19 80.84 -35.51 -30.43
CA ASP A 19 82.18 -36.15 -30.32
C ASP A 19 82.10 -37.39 -29.42
N GLY A 20 82.55 -38.47 -30.05
CA GLY A 20 83.61 -39.34 -29.49
C GLY A 20 83.16 -40.47 -28.57
N ASP A 21 82.91 -41.56 -29.24
CA ASP A 21 83.03 -42.93 -28.77
C ASP A 21 84.37 -43.20 -28.05
N GLU A 22 84.32 -43.63 -26.76
CA GLU A 22 85.31 -44.62 -26.26
C GLU A 22 84.63 -45.43 -25.12
N GLY A 23 84.51 -46.71 -25.38
CA GLY A 23 83.98 -47.71 -24.49
C GLY A 23 84.83 -47.94 -23.24
N ALA A 24 84.39 -47.55 -22.11
CA ALA A 24 84.77 -48.06 -20.81
C ALA A 24 83.63 -48.77 -20.18
N LYS A 25 83.59 -50.12 -20.24
CA LYS A 25 82.70 -50.97 -19.41
C LYS A 25 83.07 -50.78 -17.96
N ALA A 26 82.47 -49.73 -17.32
CA ALA A 26 82.47 -49.61 -15.87
C ALA A 26 81.49 -50.66 -15.33
N GLN A 27 82.00 -51.72 -14.70
CA GLN A 27 81.22 -52.62 -13.86
C GLN A 27 80.62 -51.79 -12.77
N LYS A 28 79.24 -51.58 -12.90
CA LYS A 28 78.40 -50.93 -11.88
C LYS A 28 78.35 -51.91 -10.70
N LEU A 29 79.24 -51.74 -9.74
CA LEU A 29 79.10 -52.35 -8.43
C LEU A 29 77.81 -51.76 -7.83
N GLU A 30 76.72 -52.51 -7.91
CA GLU A 30 75.48 -52.20 -7.19
C GLU A 30 75.80 -52.45 -5.70
N LEU A 31 76.36 -51.43 -5.06
CA LEU A 31 76.41 -51.35 -3.62
C LEU A 31 74.95 -51.13 -3.13
N GLU A 32 74.40 -52.19 -2.52
CA GLU A 32 73.08 -52.01 -1.88
C GLU A 32 73.16 -50.82 -0.93
N PRO A 33 72.17 -49.85 -1.06
CA PRO A 33 72.21 -48.69 -0.21
C PRO A 33 72.06 -49.08 1.26
N PRO A 34 72.79 -48.45 2.16
CA PRO A 34 72.73 -48.77 3.58
C PRO A 34 71.31 -48.59 4.08
N ALA A 35 70.85 -49.44 5.02
CA ALA A 35 69.46 -49.52 5.49
C ALA A 35 68.81 -48.18 5.94
N TRP A 36 69.66 -47.23 6.36
CA TRP A 36 69.18 -45.89 6.66
C TRP A 36 68.80 -45.07 5.41
N ALA A 37 69.55 -45.24 4.30
CA ALA A 37 69.29 -44.58 3.05
C ALA A 37 68.00 -45.06 2.39
N SER A 38 67.67 -46.34 2.47
CA SER A 38 66.43 -46.91 2.02
C SER A 38 65.24 -46.37 2.81
N LYS A 39 65.37 -46.18 4.14
CA LYS A 39 64.35 -45.58 5.00
C LYS A 39 64.16 -44.08 4.66
N LEU A 40 65.24 -43.37 4.35
CA LEU A 40 65.20 -41.98 3.95
C LEU A 40 64.45 -41.81 2.62
N LEU A 41 64.79 -42.65 1.61
CA LEU A 41 64.05 -42.63 0.32
C LEU A 41 62.59 -42.92 0.47
N LEU A 42 62.18 -43.91 1.24
CA LEU A 42 60.75 -44.16 1.55
C LEU A 42 60.08 -42.97 2.24
N SER A 43 60.77 -42.26 3.12
CA SER A 43 60.30 -41.06 3.76
C SER A 43 60.11 -39.92 2.78
N MET A 44 61.04 -39.74 1.86
CA MET A 44 60.93 -38.72 0.79
C MET A 44 59.83 -39.04 -0.17
N GLU A 45 59.64 -40.26 -0.62
CA GLU A 45 58.47 -40.66 -1.46
C GLU A 45 57.12 -40.41 -0.79
N ARG A 46 57.05 -40.69 0.52
CA ARG A 46 55.82 -40.35 1.28
C ARG A 46 55.59 -38.85 1.37
N MET A 47 56.66 -38.07 1.56
CA MET A 47 56.53 -36.60 1.58
C MET A 47 56.08 -36.06 0.22
N GLU A 48 56.67 -36.57 -0.88
CA GLU A 48 56.29 -36.18 -2.25
C GLU A 48 54.83 -36.57 -2.54
N ALA A 49 54.39 -37.76 -2.17
CA ALA A 49 53.01 -38.19 -2.32
C ALA A 49 52.02 -37.31 -1.49
N ASN A 50 52.41 -36.97 -0.25
CA ASN A 50 51.65 -36.07 0.58
C ASN A 50 51.59 -34.64 -0.01
N GLN A 51 52.72 -34.18 -0.55
CA GLN A 51 52.78 -32.86 -1.19
C GLN A 51 51.93 -32.79 -2.45
N GLN A 52 51.95 -33.82 -3.29
CA GLN A 52 51.08 -33.95 -4.46
C GLN A 52 49.60 -33.95 -4.05
N THR A 53 49.23 -34.72 -3.01
CA THR A 53 47.89 -34.78 -2.49
C THR A 53 47.45 -33.42 -1.95
N THR A 54 48.34 -32.69 -1.26
CA THR A 54 48.08 -31.38 -0.71
C THR A 54 47.88 -30.35 -1.83
N ASN A 55 48.74 -30.38 -2.84
CA ASN A 55 48.61 -29.50 -4.00
C ASN A 55 47.29 -29.74 -4.74
N SER A 56 46.91 -31.00 -4.98
CA SER A 56 45.64 -31.34 -5.62
C SER A 56 44.43 -30.82 -4.82
N LYS A 57 44.45 -30.91 -3.47
CA LYS A 57 43.41 -30.34 -2.62
C LYS A 57 43.40 -28.81 -2.64
N LEU A 58 44.56 -28.18 -2.72
CA LEU A 58 44.67 -26.73 -2.86
C LEU A 58 44.06 -26.24 -4.17
N ASP A 59 44.33 -26.95 -5.28
CA ASP A 59 43.75 -26.64 -6.59
C ASP A 59 42.21 -26.80 -6.57
N GLU A 60 41.72 -27.89 -5.94
CA GLU A 60 40.26 -28.08 -5.75
C GLU A 60 39.64 -26.95 -4.93
N ILE A 61 40.29 -26.59 -3.80
CA ILE A 61 39.83 -25.48 -2.97
C ILE A 61 39.85 -24.17 -3.75
N GLY A 62 40.89 -23.89 -4.49
CA GLY A 62 41.03 -22.74 -5.37
C GLY A 62 39.88 -22.64 -6.37
N GLY A 63 39.55 -23.76 -7.04
CA GLY A 63 38.40 -23.81 -7.94
C GLY A 63 37.05 -23.52 -7.26
N ARG A 64 36.84 -24.09 -6.06
CA ARG A 64 35.65 -23.84 -5.28
C ARG A 64 35.54 -22.38 -4.79
N VAL A 65 36.63 -21.77 -4.41
CA VAL A 65 36.67 -20.34 -4.00
C VAL A 65 36.29 -19.48 -5.19
N THR A 66 36.86 -19.69 -6.36
CA THR A 66 36.50 -18.92 -7.58
C THR A 66 35.04 -19.09 -7.95
N GLU A 67 34.48 -20.29 -7.85
CA GLU A 67 33.05 -20.52 -8.08
C GLU A 67 32.17 -19.75 -7.06
N LEU A 68 32.59 -19.78 -5.78
CA LEU A 68 31.86 -19.03 -4.74
C LEU A 68 31.92 -17.52 -4.95
N GLU A 69 33.07 -16.99 -5.37
CA GLU A 69 33.23 -15.56 -5.70
C GLU A 69 32.26 -15.14 -6.81
N VAL A 70 32.17 -15.91 -7.89
CA VAL A 70 31.19 -15.65 -8.98
C VAL A 70 29.75 -15.69 -8.49
N ARG A 71 29.44 -16.68 -7.64
CA ARG A 71 28.08 -16.79 -7.08
C ARG A 71 27.73 -15.63 -6.13
N VAL A 72 28.67 -15.18 -5.31
CA VAL A 72 28.51 -14.03 -4.41
C VAL A 72 28.31 -12.76 -5.22
N GLU A 73 29.08 -12.55 -6.27
CA GLU A 73 28.93 -11.37 -7.14
C GLU A 73 27.61 -11.37 -7.88
N ALA A 74 27.16 -12.51 -8.43
CA ALA A 74 25.85 -12.65 -9.04
C ALA A 74 24.71 -12.43 -8.02
N GLY A 75 24.90 -12.90 -6.78
CA GLY A 75 23.96 -12.65 -5.68
C GLY A 75 23.85 -11.16 -5.32
N ALA A 76 24.99 -10.47 -5.21
CA ALA A 76 25.04 -9.04 -4.94
C ALA A 76 24.34 -8.21 -6.04
N GLN A 77 24.59 -8.56 -7.32
CA GLN A 77 23.89 -7.91 -8.43
C GLN A 77 22.39 -8.18 -8.42
N GLY A 78 21.97 -9.41 -8.07
CA GLY A 78 20.58 -9.77 -7.89
C GLY A 78 19.92 -8.96 -6.77
N GLN A 79 20.61 -8.80 -5.65
CA GLN A 79 20.11 -8.00 -4.52
C GLN A 79 19.93 -6.53 -4.90
N MET A 80 20.88 -5.92 -5.58
CA MET A 80 20.75 -4.52 -6.05
C MET A 80 19.53 -4.33 -6.95
N ARG A 81 19.27 -5.24 -7.89
CA ARG A 81 18.09 -5.19 -8.76
C ARG A 81 16.80 -5.29 -7.97
N LEU A 82 16.72 -6.16 -6.97
CA LEU A 82 15.56 -6.28 -6.10
C LEU A 82 15.36 -5.03 -5.25
N GLU A 83 16.41 -4.41 -4.75
CA GLU A 83 16.33 -3.15 -4.00
C GLU A 83 15.79 -2.01 -4.86
N ASP A 84 16.25 -1.89 -6.11
CA ASP A 84 15.73 -0.91 -7.08
C ASP A 84 14.26 -1.16 -7.40
N GLU A 85 13.86 -2.41 -7.64
CA GLU A 85 12.45 -2.77 -7.90
C GLU A 85 11.56 -2.47 -6.70
N VAL A 86 12.00 -2.78 -5.48
CA VAL A 86 11.30 -2.45 -4.25
C VAL A 86 11.15 -0.94 -4.07
N ALA A 87 12.19 -0.17 -4.40
CA ALA A 87 12.12 1.29 -4.35
C ALA A 87 11.08 1.84 -5.35
N LEU A 88 11.07 1.34 -6.56
CA LEU A 88 10.11 1.72 -7.61
C LEU A 88 8.68 1.36 -7.21
N LEU A 89 8.44 0.14 -6.72
CA LEU A 89 7.13 -0.30 -6.23
C LEU A 89 6.64 0.52 -5.05
N LYS A 90 7.52 0.98 -4.16
CA LYS A 90 7.15 1.89 -3.05
C LYS A 90 6.67 3.24 -3.57
N LEU A 91 7.34 3.81 -4.58
CA LEU A 91 6.94 5.06 -5.21
C LEU A 91 5.59 4.93 -5.91
N GLU A 92 5.38 3.86 -6.67
CA GLU A 92 4.11 3.58 -7.34
C GLU A 92 2.97 3.40 -6.33
N ASN A 93 3.19 2.65 -5.26
CA ASN A 93 2.22 2.50 -4.17
C ASN A 93 1.85 3.85 -3.52
N ALA A 94 2.84 4.72 -3.30
CA ALA A 94 2.58 6.05 -2.76
C ALA A 94 1.73 6.89 -3.71
N ALA A 95 2.01 6.87 -5.02
CA ALA A 95 1.24 7.55 -6.04
C ALA A 95 -0.20 7.02 -6.13
N LEU A 96 -0.37 5.68 -6.16
CA LEU A 96 -1.69 5.05 -6.19
C LEU A 96 -2.53 5.39 -4.94
N ARG A 97 -1.93 5.38 -3.76
CA ARG A 97 -2.60 5.80 -2.52
C ARG A 97 -3.05 7.25 -2.58
N GLY A 98 -2.23 8.13 -3.16
CA GLY A 98 -2.59 9.53 -3.42
C GLY A 98 -3.80 9.66 -4.33
N THR A 99 -3.80 8.94 -5.45
CA THR A 99 -4.91 8.91 -6.42
C THR A 99 -6.19 8.37 -5.79
N VAL A 100 -6.12 7.25 -5.06
CA VAL A 100 -7.28 6.67 -4.36
C VAL A 100 -7.86 7.64 -3.33
N LYS A 101 -7.00 8.36 -2.59
CA LYS A 101 -7.45 9.40 -1.65
C LYS A 101 -8.17 10.54 -2.38
N GLY A 102 -7.63 11.01 -3.50
CA GLY A 102 -8.26 12.03 -4.34
C GLY A 102 -9.64 11.58 -4.84
N LEU A 103 -9.71 10.40 -5.45
CA LEU A 103 -10.97 9.84 -5.96
C LEU A 103 -12.04 9.67 -4.87
N ARG A 104 -11.65 9.29 -3.65
CA ARG A 104 -12.59 9.21 -2.51
C ARG A 104 -13.15 10.57 -2.16
N VAL A 105 -12.32 11.62 -2.12
CA VAL A 105 -12.78 12.98 -1.84
C VAL A 105 -13.74 13.47 -2.92
N ASP A 106 -13.46 13.17 -4.18
CA ASP A 106 -14.32 13.59 -5.29
C ASP A 106 -15.65 12.81 -5.30
N LEU A 107 -15.61 11.52 -4.99
CA LEU A 107 -16.82 10.71 -4.81
C LEU A 107 -17.68 11.23 -3.64
N ASP A 108 -17.05 11.60 -2.52
CA ASP A 108 -17.78 12.19 -1.38
C ASP A 108 -18.46 13.50 -1.79
N LYS A 109 -17.77 14.39 -2.51
CA LYS A 109 -18.36 15.65 -3.03
C LYS A 109 -19.52 15.39 -3.98
N GLN A 110 -19.36 14.44 -4.90
CA GLN A 110 -20.41 14.08 -5.84
C GLN A 110 -21.61 13.51 -5.10
N THR A 111 -21.39 12.58 -4.16
CA THR A 111 -22.45 12.00 -3.34
C THR A 111 -23.18 13.07 -2.50
N ASP A 112 -22.42 14.00 -1.89
CA ASP A 112 -23.03 15.10 -1.13
C ASP A 112 -23.84 16.05 -2.04
N SER A 113 -23.37 16.27 -3.27
CA SER A 113 -24.15 17.02 -4.27
C SER A 113 -25.46 16.32 -4.62
N ASP A 114 -25.41 14.97 -4.81
CA ASP A 114 -26.60 14.18 -5.12
C ASP A 114 -27.56 14.07 -3.93
N LEU A 115 -27.05 14.19 -2.70
CA LEU A 115 -27.85 14.17 -1.47
C LEU A 115 -28.35 15.55 -1.03
N ARG A 116 -28.00 16.62 -1.74
CA ARG A 116 -28.34 18.01 -1.37
C ARG A 116 -29.83 18.23 -1.28
N ASP A 117 -30.63 17.54 -2.06
CA ASP A 117 -32.10 17.58 -2.10
C ASP A 117 -32.74 16.53 -1.18
N HIS A 118 -31.94 15.79 -0.39
CA HIS A 118 -32.44 14.82 0.57
C HIS A 118 -32.50 15.42 1.97
N ILE A 119 -33.68 15.33 2.59
CA ILE A 119 -33.92 15.78 3.96
C ILE A 119 -34.54 14.66 4.78
N VAL A 120 -34.08 14.52 6.01
CA VAL A 120 -34.66 13.59 6.99
C VAL A 120 -35.43 14.39 8.01
N PHE A 121 -36.74 14.11 8.15
CA PHE A 121 -37.62 14.72 9.14
C PHE A 121 -37.84 13.77 10.31
N TYR A 122 -37.69 14.27 11.52
CA TYR A 122 -37.93 13.54 12.76
C TYR A 122 -39.11 14.14 13.50
N GLY A 123 -39.99 13.30 14.03
CA GLY A 123 -41.13 13.75 14.85
C GLY A 123 -42.40 14.03 14.08
N VAL A 124 -42.44 13.90 12.76
CA VAL A 124 -43.68 14.02 11.99
C VAL A 124 -44.62 12.87 12.36
N PRO A 125 -45.80 13.17 12.91
CA PRO A 125 -46.73 12.13 13.37
C PRO A 125 -47.31 11.33 12.19
N GLY A 126 -47.52 10.03 12.40
CA GLY A 126 -48.07 9.11 11.42
C GLY A 126 -47.38 7.77 11.40
N ASN A 127 -47.93 6.80 10.71
CA ASN A 127 -47.39 5.44 10.60
C ASN A 127 -47.67 4.87 9.21
N GLU A 128 -47.49 5.69 8.20
CA GLU A 128 -47.70 5.37 6.80
C GLU A 128 -46.87 4.17 6.39
N LYS A 129 -47.44 3.32 5.52
CA LYS A 129 -46.75 2.09 5.02
C LYS A 129 -46.23 2.26 3.61
N THR A 130 -46.85 3.12 2.81
CA THR A 130 -46.44 3.36 1.42
C THR A 130 -45.66 4.67 1.30
N TRP A 131 -44.95 4.82 0.20
CA TRP A 131 -44.19 6.06 -0.05
C TRP A 131 -45.15 7.22 -0.42
N GLU A 132 -46.24 6.93 -1.12
CA GLU A 132 -47.28 7.92 -1.52
C GLU A 132 -47.97 8.50 -0.29
N GLU A 133 -48.42 7.65 0.62
CA GLU A 133 -49.05 8.09 1.88
C GLU A 133 -48.06 8.93 2.71
N THR A 134 -46.80 8.53 2.74
CA THR A 134 -45.75 9.25 3.46
C THR A 134 -45.50 10.63 2.83
N ALA A 135 -45.46 10.71 1.49
CA ALA A 135 -45.30 11.97 0.76
C ALA A 135 -46.49 12.90 0.97
N GLN A 136 -47.73 12.39 0.90
CA GLN A 136 -48.96 13.15 1.19
C GLN A 136 -48.97 13.67 2.62
N ARG A 137 -48.63 12.82 3.59
CA ARG A 137 -48.57 13.20 5.01
C ARG A 137 -47.53 14.30 5.24
N LEU A 138 -46.32 14.17 4.64
CA LEU A 138 -45.29 15.18 4.74
C LEU A 138 -45.69 16.48 4.08
N ALA A 139 -46.28 16.45 2.88
CA ALA A 139 -46.79 17.62 2.18
C ALA A 139 -47.83 18.37 2.99
N LYS A 140 -48.82 17.65 3.56
CA LYS A 140 -49.85 18.22 4.45
C LYS A 140 -49.18 18.87 5.66
N TRP A 141 -48.27 18.19 6.34
CA TRP A 141 -47.53 18.72 7.50
C TRP A 141 -46.74 20.00 7.15
N LEU A 142 -46.04 20.01 6.02
CA LEU A 142 -45.29 21.17 5.55
C LEU A 142 -46.23 22.36 5.24
N GLY A 143 -47.38 22.13 4.61
CA GLY A 143 -48.35 23.14 4.32
C GLY A 143 -48.98 23.76 5.57
N GLU A 144 -49.22 22.96 6.60
CA GLU A 144 -49.81 23.41 7.90
C GLU A 144 -48.78 24.19 8.74
N ASN A 145 -47.48 23.89 8.63
CA ASN A 145 -46.47 24.38 9.56
C ASN A 145 -45.50 25.39 8.94
N ILE A 146 -45.41 25.49 7.61
CA ILE A 146 -44.54 26.46 6.94
C ILE A 146 -45.35 27.58 6.32
N PRO A 147 -45.31 28.81 6.88
CA PRO A 147 -46.08 29.93 6.37
C PRO A 147 -45.76 30.28 4.91
N GLY A 148 -46.76 30.57 4.12
CA GLY A 148 -46.63 31.10 2.77
C GLY A 148 -46.57 30.06 1.65
N LYS A 149 -46.92 28.79 1.93
CA LYS A 149 -47.14 27.80 0.88
C LYS A 149 -48.46 27.06 1.04
N THR A 150 -49.36 27.27 0.11
CA THR A 150 -50.39 26.31 -0.25
C THR A 150 -49.72 25.15 -0.99
N VAL A 151 -49.55 24.02 -0.34
CA VAL A 151 -49.11 22.78 -1.01
C VAL A 151 -50.33 22.19 -1.71
N GLU A 152 -50.70 22.77 -2.85
CA GLU A 152 -51.86 22.33 -3.61
C GLU A 152 -51.67 20.99 -4.31
N LYS A 153 -50.41 20.61 -4.61
CA LYS A 153 -50.04 19.30 -5.15
C LYS A 153 -48.66 18.89 -4.64
N TYR A 154 -48.61 17.76 -3.97
CA TYR A 154 -47.36 17.20 -3.48
C TYR A 154 -46.47 16.67 -4.61
N ASP A 155 -47.00 16.37 -5.80
CA ASP A 155 -46.33 15.72 -6.93
C ASP A 155 -45.21 16.53 -7.53
N ASP A 156 -45.24 17.87 -7.45
CA ASP A 156 -44.25 18.71 -8.14
C ASP A 156 -42.96 18.93 -7.34
N ASN A 157 -43.00 18.78 -6.01
CA ASN A 157 -41.91 19.17 -5.13
C ASN A 157 -41.33 18.02 -4.29
N ILE A 158 -42.11 16.97 -4.02
CA ILE A 158 -41.67 15.78 -3.27
C ILE A 158 -41.64 14.60 -4.22
N TRP A 159 -40.43 14.21 -4.60
CA TRP A 159 -40.23 13.12 -5.55
C TRP A 159 -40.38 11.75 -4.92
N ARG A 160 -39.94 11.63 -3.67
CA ARG A 160 -40.01 10.38 -2.91
C ARG A 160 -39.94 10.66 -1.43
N ALA A 161 -40.82 10.03 -0.65
CA ALA A 161 -40.72 10.04 0.81
C ALA A 161 -41.07 8.66 1.36
N HIS A 162 -40.31 8.20 2.37
CA HIS A 162 -40.59 6.92 3.03
C HIS A 162 -40.26 7.00 4.51
N ARG A 163 -40.95 6.24 5.32
CA ARG A 163 -40.63 6.08 6.73
C ARG A 163 -39.36 5.18 6.87
N GLY A 164 -38.48 5.61 7.72
CA GLY A 164 -37.31 4.79 8.10
C GLY A 164 -37.70 3.52 8.87
N PRO A 165 -36.74 2.67 9.16
CA PRO A 165 -36.96 1.45 9.93
C PRO A 165 -37.49 1.78 11.33
N LEU A 166 -38.25 0.84 11.87
CA LEU A 166 -38.74 0.93 13.26
C LEU A 166 -37.52 0.77 14.17
N ASN A 167 -37.28 1.72 15.05
CA ASN A 167 -36.31 1.56 16.13
C ASN A 167 -37.09 1.24 17.43
N PRO A 168 -37.00 0.00 17.93
CA PRO A 168 -37.77 -0.40 19.11
C PRO A 168 -37.34 0.32 20.40
N GLU A 169 -36.15 0.91 20.43
CA GLU A 169 -35.63 1.66 21.57
C GLU A 169 -36.11 3.10 21.61
N LYS A 170 -36.73 3.62 20.53
CA LYS A 170 -37.19 5.00 20.44
C LYS A 170 -38.73 5.06 20.41
N ASN A 171 -39.32 5.53 21.48
CA ASN A 171 -40.72 5.89 21.51
C ASN A 171 -40.95 7.17 20.71
N GLY A 172 -41.48 7.05 19.49
CA GLY A 172 -41.77 8.20 18.64
C GLY A 172 -42.05 7.84 17.20
N PRO A 173 -42.55 8.80 16.41
CA PRO A 173 -42.76 8.59 14.99
C PRO A 173 -41.45 8.24 14.28
N ARG A 174 -41.50 7.27 13.35
CA ARG A 174 -40.37 6.92 12.52
C ARG A 174 -39.92 8.11 11.67
N PRO A 175 -38.60 8.31 11.46
CA PRO A 175 -38.10 9.38 10.61
C PRO A 175 -38.62 9.24 9.18
N ILE A 176 -38.83 10.34 8.51
CA ILE A 176 -39.20 10.39 7.09
C ILE A 176 -37.91 10.77 6.29
N PHE A 177 -37.49 9.90 5.42
CA PHE A 177 -36.45 10.21 4.41
C PHE A 177 -37.16 10.74 3.17
N CYS A 178 -36.80 11.94 2.75
CA CYS A 178 -37.45 12.62 1.67
C CYS A 178 -36.47 13.14 0.64
N LYS A 179 -36.74 12.85 -0.64
CA LYS A 179 -36.11 13.48 -1.79
C LYS A 179 -37.09 14.46 -2.40
N MET A 180 -36.67 15.70 -2.60
CA MET A 180 -37.53 16.74 -3.11
C MET A 180 -36.81 17.60 -4.16
N ASN A 181 -37.57 18.49 -4.83
CA ASN A 181 -36.96 19.46 -5.72
C ASN A 181 -35.93 20.31 -4.96
N TYR A 182 -34.72 20.47 -5.53
CA TYR A 182 -33.60 21.18 -4.88
C TYR A 182 -34.00 22.58 -4.35
N ARG A 183 -34.67 23.41 -5.18
CA ARG A 183 -35.06 24.74 -4.77
C ARG A 183 -36.11 24.73 -3.64
N TYR A 184 -36.96 23.73 -3.65
CA TYR A 184 -37.92 23.51 -2.59
C TYR A 184 -37.24 23.03 -1.30
N ALA A 185 -36.28 22.12 -1.42
CA ALA A 185 -35.48 21.68 -0.29
C ALA A 185 -34.75 22.82 0.40
N GLU A 186 -34.08 23.70 -0.36
CA GLU A 186 -33.39 24.87 0.19
C GLU A 186 -34.40 25.83 0.90
N HIS A 187 -35.51 26.10 0.27
CA HIS A 187 -36.56 26.94 0.89
C HIS A 187 -37.09 26.36 2.22
N ILE A 188 -37.30 25.04 2.26
CA ILE A 188 -37.77 24.36 3.48
C ILE A 188 -36.67 24.42 4.56
N LYS A 189 -35.43 24.16 4.21
CA LYS A 189 -34.27 24.25 5.13
C LYS A 189 -34.14 25.64 5.73
N ASP A 190 -34.24 26.68 4.92
CA ASP A 190 -34.17 28.06 5.41
C ASP A 190 -35.33 28.39 6.37
N LYS A 191 -36.53 28.02 6.01
CA LYS A 191 -37.70 28.25 6.89
C LYS A 191 -37.61 27.47 8.21
N LEU A 192 -37.10 26.24 8.17
CA LEU A 192 -36.91 25.41 9.37
C LEU A 192 -35.74 25.88 10.23
N LYS A 193 -34.64 26.40 9.62
CA LYS A 193 -33.49 26.96 10.34
C LYS A 193 -33.83 28.26 11.06
N PHE A 194 -34.55 29.16 10.39
CA PHE A 194 -34.87 30.51 10.88
C PHE A 194 -36.26 30.64 11.48
N GLY A 195 -37.19 29.77 11.11
CA GLY A 195 -38.51 29.71 11.71
C GLY A 195 -38.42 28.95 13.05
N LYS A 196 -38.78 29.62 14.16
CA LYS A 196 -39.01 28.96 15.46
C LYS A 196 -40.32 28.15 15.37
N LEU A 197 -40.30 27.08 14.59
CA LEU A 197 -41.44 26.16 14.52
C LEU A 197 -41.46 25.35 15.81
N ASN A 198 -42.38 25.70 16.69
CA ASN A 198 -42.57 25.05 18.01
C ASN A 198 -43.33 23.72 17.86
N THR A 199 -43.01 22.94 16.81
CA THR A 199 -43.78 21.76 16.41
C THR A 199 -43.20 20.43 16.94
N GLY A 200 -42.08 20.46 17.66
CA GLY A 200 -41.38 19.25 18.10
C GLY A 200 -40.75 18.42 16.95
N VAL A 201 -40.91 18.88 15.70
CA VAL A 201 -40.30 18.26 14.51
C VAL A 201 -38.94 18.87 14.27
N THR A 202 -37.96 18.02 14.07
CA THR A 202 -36.60 18.41 13.68
C THR A 202 -36.27 17.87 12.30
N PHE A 203 -35.34 18.51 11.61
CA PHE A 203 -34.86 18.03 10.32
C PHE A 203 -33.37 17.91 10.31
N ARG A 204 -32.86 17.10 9.39
CA ARG A 204 -31.43 16.92 9.15
C ARG A 204 -31.16 16.78 7.65
N GLU A 205 -30.14 17.44 7.19
CA GLU A 205 -29.58 17.20 5.85
C GLU A 205 -28.95 15.83 5.79
N GLN A 206 -29.09 15.16 4.67
CA GLN A 206 -28.41 13.88 4.43
C GLN A 206 -27.07 14.14 3.75
N TYR A 207 -26.03 13.55 4.27
CA TYR A 207 -24.67 13.64 3.74
C TYR A 207 -24.12 12.23 3.49
N CYS A 208 -23.09 12.12 2.67
CA CYS A 208 -22.35 10.87 2.58
C CYS A 208 -21.75 10.50 3.95
N PRO A 209 -21.45 9.21 4.21
CA PRO A 209 -21.01 8.75 5.53
C PRO A 209 -19.79 9.49 6.07
N ASN A 210 -18.83 9.81 5.21
CA ASN A 210 -17.60 10.51 5.61
C ASN A 210 -17.88 11.97 6.01
N THR A 211 -18.67 12.70 5.23
CA THR A 211 -19.10 14.07 5.57
C THR A 211 -19.97 14.05 6.81
N GLN A 212 -20.86 13.08 6.96
CA GLN A 212 -21.69 12.92 8.15
C GLN A 212 -20.85 12.68 9.42
N ALA A 213 -19.79 11.89 9.34
CA ALA A 213 -18.88 11.68 10.46
C ALA A 213 -18.20 12.99 10.88
N ARG A 214 -17.70 13.78 9.91
CA ARG A 214 -17.09 15.11 10.16
C ARG A 214 -18.09 16.10 10.76
N VAL A 215 -19.33 16.14 10.28
CA VAL A 215 -20.39 16.99 10.83
C VAL A 215 -20.68 16.59 12.28
N ASN A 216 -20.77 15.29 12.57
CA ASN A 216 -21.00 14.81 13.93
C ASN A 216 -19.85 15.20 14.88
N GLU A 217 -18.60 15.04 14.44
CA GLU A 217 -17.42 15.45 15.21
C GLU A 217 -17.42 16.95 15.51
N ALA A 218 -17.70 17.78 14.48
CA ALA A 218 -17.82 19.23 14.66
C ALA A 218 -18.95 19.62 15.64
N LEU A 219 -20.07 18.90 15.62
CA LEU A 219 -21.18 19.14 16.57
C LEU A 219 -20.79 18.77 18.01
N VAL A 220 -20.06 17.68 18.21
CA VAL A 220 -19.51 17.30 19.54
C VAL A 220 -18.56 18.38 20.02
N TYR A 221 -17.57 18.77 19.18
CA TYR A 221 -16.63 19.83 19.51
C TYR A 221 -17.33 21.14 19.89
N ARG A 222 -18.34 21.55 19.11
CA ARG A 222 -19.14 22.76 19.39
C ARG A 222 -19.90 22.67 20.71
N LYS A 223 -20.43 21.50 21.06
CA LYS A 223 -21.13 21.26 22.34
C LYS A 223 -20.16 21.39 23.52
N ASP A 224 -19.00 20.77 23.41
CA ASP A 224 -17.96 20.81 24.45
C ASP A 224 -17.40 22.22 24.64
N TRP A 225 -17.19 22.93 23.52
CA TRP A 225 -16.74 24.32 23.56
C TRP A 225 -17.75 25.23 24.27
N LYS A 226 -19.05 25.09 23.94
CA LYS A 226 -20.13 25.85 24.60
C LYS A 226 -20.21 25.56 26.10
N ALA A 227 -20.02 24.30 26.49
CA ALA A 227 -20.01 23.91 27.89
C ALA A 227 -18.87 24.57 28.66
N ARG A 228 -17.68 24.69 28.03
CA ARG A 228 -16.49 25.31 28.65
C ARG A 228 -16.55 26.84 28.68
N ASN A 229 -17.16 27.48 27.67
CA ASN A 229 -17.10 28.93 27.48
C ASN A 229 -18.45 29.66 27.73
N GLY A 230 -19.33 29.08 28.50
CA GLY A 230 -20.58 29.75 28.97
C GLY A 230 -21.56 30.16 27.86
N GLY A 231 -21.57 29.47 26.70
CA GLY A 231 -22.58 29.67 25.69
C GLY A 231 -22.31 30.72 24.61
N GLY A 232 -21.09 31.26 24.55
CA GLY A 232 -20.66 32.18 23.48
C GLY A 232 -20.82 31.59 22.06
N LEU A 233 -20.96 32.46 21.04
CA LEU A 233 -21.04 32.05 19.64
C LEU A 233 -19.66 31.64 19.15
N LEU A 234 -19.51 30.38 18.77
CA LEU A 234 -18.37 29.93 17.99
C LEU A 234 -18.72 30.15 16.50
N HIS A 235 -18.05 31.07 15.83
CA HIS A 235 -18.05 31.17 14.37
C HIS A 235 -17.10 30.10 13.82
N ILE A 236 -17.64 29.05 13.22
CA ILE A 236 -16.88 28.01 12.49
C ILE A 236 -17.10 28.25 11.01
#